data_652199b08cd3a2b9717868878b28ac32
#
_entry.id   652199b08cd3a2b9717868878b28ac32
#
_cell.length_a   1.000
_cell.length_b   1.000
_cell.length_c   1.000
_cell.angle_alpha   90.00
_cell.angle_beta   90.00
_cell.angle_gamma   90.00
#
_symmetry.space_group_name_H-M   'P 1'
#
loop_
_entity.id
_entity.type
_entity.pdbx_description
1 polymer ?
#
loop_
_entity_poly.entity_id
_entity_poly.type
_entity_poly.pdbx_seq_one_letter_code
_entity_poly.pdbx_strand_id
1 'polypeptide(L)'
;MKTFKNKEELLKEWEINGACKDGVEFNKSCKDLQEILEKCPLKFRRWRLIKGYVQFAEHCPWEEMKGWEWVRLLLAQPQYEDKCYWGKLTGGDWADLLIEKQKYEVKCDWEKLSEADWDYLLYYRPQFK
;
A
#
# COMPACT_ATOMS: atom_id res chain seq x y z
N MET A 1 -5.98 5.63 12.56
CA MET A 1 -4.57 5.99 12.25
C MET A 1 -3.73 5.94 13.50
N LYS A 2 -2.55 5.35 13.42
CA LYS A 2 -1.68 5.20 14.59
C LYS A 2 -0.38 5.95 14.44
N THR A 3 0.05 6.61 15.51
CA THR A 3 1.35 7.28 15.60
C THR A 3 2.09 6.79 16.84
N PHE A 4 3.39 6.94 16.83
CA PHE A 4 4.26 6.51 17.92
C PHE A 4 5.12 7.70 18.38
N LYS A 5 5.33 7.81 19.67
CA LYS A 5 6.17 8.88 20.25
C LYS A 5 7.63 8.50 20.24
N ASN A 6 7.93 7.22 20.37
CA ASN A 6 9.30 6.72 20.48
C ASN A 6 9.37 5.27 20.01
N LYS A 7 10.61 4.76 19.93
CA LYS A 7 10.90 3.41 19.51
C LYS A 7 10.21 2.36 20.40
N GLU A 8 10.17 2.59 21.69
CA GLU A 8 9.62 1.64 22.66
C GLU A 8 8.12 1.40 22.42
N GLU A 9 7.37 2.46 22.13
CA GLU A 9 5.95 2.34 21.78
C GLU A 9 5.77 1.50 20.52
N LEU A 10 6.60 1.74 19.51
CA LEU A 10 6.54 1.00 18.25
C LEU A 10 6.82 -0.49 18.47
N LEU A 11 7.86 -0.81 19.23
CA LEU A 11 8.22 -2.20 19.51
C LEU A 11 7.12 -2.93 20.26
N LYS A 12 6.49 -2.28 21.21
CA LYS A 12 5.38 -2.85 21.98
C LYS A 12 4.19 -3.17 21.09
N GLU A 13 3.81 -2.23 20.21
CA GLU A 13 2.73 -2.43 19.25
C GLU A 13 3.02 -3.62 18.33
N TRP A 14 4.28 -3.77 17.93
CA TRP A 14 4.71 -4.86 17.05
C TRP A 14 4.55 -6.22 17.71
N GLU A 15 4.86 -6.33 18.99
CA GLU A 15 4.69 -7.59 19.75
C GLU A 15 3.21 -8.00 19.78
N ILE A 16 2.31 -7.03 19.95
CA ILE A 16 0.87 -7.28 20.01
C ILE A 16 0.34 -7.74 18.66
N ASN A 17 0.80 -7.15 17.55
CA ASN A 17 0.24 -7.36 16.22
C ASN A 17 0.95 -8.43 15.38
N GLY A 18 1.90 -9.15 15.96
CA GLY A 18 2.53 -10.29 15.29
C GLY A 18 3.31 -9.95 14.03
N ALA A 19 4.08 -8.87 14.06
CA ALA A 19 4.93 -8.49 12.92
C ALA A 19 5.94 -9.58 12.60
N CYS A 20 6.38 -9.65 11.34
CA CYS A 20 7.37 -10.64 10.92
C CYS A 20 8.71 -10.42 11.62
N LYS A 21 9.44 -11.52 11.78
CA LYS A 21 10.74 -11.52 12.49
C LYS A 21 11.72 -10.50 11.93
N ASP A 22 11.85 -10.45 10.60
CA ASP A 22 12.80 -9.54 9.93
C ASP A 22 12.45 -8.07 10.20
N GLY A 23 11.17 -7.73 10.17
CA GLY A 23 10.72 -6.38 10.48
C GLY A 23 11.00 -5.97 11.91
N VAL A 24 10.80 -6.90 12.85
CA VAL A 24 11.09 -6.68 14.27
C VAL A 24 12.60 -6.47 14.47
N GLU A 25 13.41 -7.33 13.86
CA GLU A 25 14.87 -7.21 13.94
C GLU A 25 15.38 -5.88 13.38
N PHE A 26 14.80 -5.44 12.26
CA PHE A 26 15.10 -4.13 11.69
C PHE A 26 14.83 -3.03 12.71
N ASN A 27 13.65 -3.03 13.33
CA ASN A 27 13.29 -2.01 14.33
C ASN A 27 14.25 -2.01 15.49
N LYS A 28 14.64 -3.19 15.98
CA LYS A 28 15.56 -3.32 17.11
C LYS A 28 16.96 -2.82 16.76
N SER A 29 17.38 -2.94 15.50
CA SER A 29 18.71 -2.53 15.06
C SER A 29 18.86 -1.01 14.97
N CYS A 30 17.76 -0.27 14.85
CA CYS A 30 17.78 1.18 14.76
C CYS A 30 17.91 1.80 16.16
N LYS A 31 18.61 2.94 16.24
CA LYS A 31 18.84 3.60 17.53
C LYS A 31 17.59 4.25 18.11
N ASP A 32 16.73 4.78 17.25
CA ASP A 32 15.52 5.50 17.68
C ASP A 32 14.43 5.42 16.60
N LEU A 33 13.26 5.99 16.92
CA LEU A 33 12.11 6.02 16.01
C LEU A 33 12.43 6.75 14.70
N GLN A 34 13.15 7.86 14.77
CA GLN A 34 13.49 8.65 13.59
C GLN A 34 14.28 7.81 12.59
N GLU A 35 15.27 7.04 13.05
CA GLU A 35 16.03 6.15 12.18
C GLU A 35 15.16 5.07 11.57
N ILE A 36 14.23 4.49 12.35
CA ILE A 36 13.29 3.50 11.84
C ILE A 36 12.47 4.09 10.70
N LEU A 37 11.93 5.29 10.88
CA LEU A 37 11.08 5.95 9.88
C LEU A 37 11.87 6.28 8.61
N GLU A 38 13.10 6.75 8.76
CA GLU A 38 13.92 7.15 7.61
C GLU A 38 14.44 5.96 6.81
N LYS A 39 14.89 4.90 7.48
CA LYS A 39 15.61 3.79 6.84
C LYS A 39 14.77 2.56 6.57
N CYS A 40 13.51 2.56 6.94
CA CYS A 40 12.64 1.40 6.75
C CYS A 40 12.59 0.95 5.28
N PRO A 41 12.95 -0.31 4.98
CA PRO A 41 12.83 -0.84 3.62
C PRO A 41 11.39 -0.78 3.11
N LEU A 42 11.22 -0.59 1.80
CA LEU A 42 9.88 -0.46 1.21
C LEU A 42 8.97 -1.64 1.53
N LYS A 43 9.49 -2.86 1.51
CA LYS A 43 8.68 -4.06 1.80
C LYS A 43 8.04 -4.03 3.19
N PHE A 44 8.73 -3.49 4.19
CA PHE A 44 8.19 -3.32 5.53
C PHE A 44 7.33 -2.07 5.62
N ARG A 45 7.76 -0.98 5.00
CA ARG A 45 7.07 0.31 5.01
C ARG A 45 5.66 0.18 4.44
N ARG A 46 5.52 -0.50 3.32
CA ARG A 46 4.24 -0.74 2.68
C ARG A 46 3.26 -1.44 3.63
N TRP A 47 3.70 -2.52 4.28
CA TRP A 47 2.86 -3.24 5.24
C TRP A 47 2.44 -2.35 6.40
N ARG A 48 3.37 -1.52 6.88
CA ARG A 48 3.12 -0.60 7.99
C ARG A 48 2.09 0.47 7.62
N LEU A 49 2.17 0.98 6.40
CA LEU A 49 1.18 1.93 5.89
C LEU A 49 -0.20 1.29 5.77
N ILE A 50 -0.27 0.05 5.28
CA ILE A 50 -1.54 -0.70 5.19
C ILE A 50 -2.17 -0.86 6.57
N LYS A 51 -1.36 -1.05 7.61
CA LYS A 51 -1.84 -1.16 9.00
C LYS A 51 -2.22 0.18 9.62
N GLY A 52 -2.01 1.28 8.95
CA GLY A 52 -2.40 2.60 9.43
C GLY A 52 -1.32 3.36 10.21
N TYR A 53 -0.07 2.93 10.12
CA TYR A 53 1.05 3.60 10.79
C TYR A 53 1.53 4.75 9.92
N VAL A 54 0.83 5.87 10.03
CA VAL A 54 0.93 7.01 9.10
C VAL A 54 2.30 7.69 9.05
N GLN A 55 3.08 7.61 10.13
CA GLN A 55 4.42 8.22 10.16
C GLN A 55 5.36 7.63 9.10
N PHE A 56 5.10 6.41 8.65
CA PHE A 56 5.92 5.75 7.62
C PHE A 56 5.70 6.33 6.22
N ALA A 57 4.72 7.22 6.04
CA ALA A 57 4.47 7.87 4.75
C ALA A 57 5.50 8.96 4.43
N GLU A 58 6.04 9.63 5.45
CA GLU A 58 6.91 10.81 5.26
C GLU A 58 8.13 10.56 4.37
N HIS A 59 8.75 9.39 4.53
CA HIS A 59 9.95 9.04 3.75
C HIS A 59 9.69 7.91 2.75
N CYS A 60 8.43 7.72 2.36
CA CYS A 60 8.08 6.63 1.47
C CYS A 60 8.51 6.89 0.03
N PRO A 61 9.27 5.97 -0.59
CA PRO A 61 9.65 6.11 -2.01
C PRO A 61 8.47 5.66 -2.89
N TRP A 62 7.45 6.49 -3.00
CA TRP A 62 6.21 6.18 -3.71
C TRP A 62 6.45 5.72 -5.15
N GLU A 63 7.45 6.30 -5.82
CA GLU A 63 7.79 5.99 -7.20
C GLU A 63 8.36 4.57 -7.39
N GLU A 64 8.81 3.94 -6.32
CA GLU A 64 9.34 2.58 -6.37
C GLU A 64 8.27 1.51 -6.19
N MET A 65 7.07 1.90 -5.79
CA MET A 65 5.98 0.95 -5.59
C MET A 65 5.46 0.42 -6.92
N LYS A 66 5.24 -0.89 -6.98
CA LYS A 66 4.67 -1.57 -8.16
C LYS A 66 3.15 -1.37 -8.18
N GLY A 67 2.54 -1.57 -9.34
CA GLY A 67 1.10 -1.40 -9.49
C GLY A 67 0.28 -2.20 -8.51
N TRP A 68 0.58 -3.50 -8.32
CA TRP A 68 -0.16 -4.34 -7.38
C TRP A 68 0.01 -3.91 -5.92
N GLU A 69 1.14 -3.30 -5.59
CA GLU A 69 1.39 -2.76 -4.27
C GLU A 69 0.51 -1.54 -4.01
N TRP A 70 0.35 -0.70 -5.04
CA TRP A 70 -0.57 0.43 -4.98
C TRP A 70 -2.01 -0.02 -4.77
N VAL A 71 -2.45 -1.07 -5.48
CA VAL A 71 -3.81 -1.61 -5.32
C VAL A 71 -4.05 -1.99 -3.86
N ARG A 72 -3.14 -2.74 -3.26
CA ARG A 72 -3.27 -3.17 -1.87
C ARG A 72 -3.32 -1.98 -0.90
N LEU A 73 -2.45 -1.00 -1.11
CA LEU A 73 -2.41 0.16 -0.24
C LEU A 73 -3.70 0.98 -0.35
N LEU A 74 -4.16 1.24 -1.58
CA LEU A 74 -5.36 2.05 -1.80
C LEU A 74 -6.63 1.37 -1.27
N LEU A 75 -6.71 0.05 -1.35
CA LEU A 75 -7.86 -0.68 -0.80
C LEU A 75 -7.92 -0.58 0.73
N ALA A 76 -6.76 -0.56 1.39
CA ALA A 76 -6.69 -0.47 2.83
C ALA A 76 -6.73 0.97 3.34
N GLN A 77 -6.05 1.88 2.64
CA GLN A 77 -5.85 3.28 3.07
C GLN A 77 -6.02 4.24 1.89
N PRO A 78 -7.27 4.55 1.51
CA PRO A 78 -7.55 5.41 0.33
C PRO A 78 -6.94 6.81 0.40
N GLN A 79 -6.58 7.29 1.58
CA GLN A 79 -6.02 8.63 1.73
C GLN A 79 -4.69 8.83 0.97
N TYR A 80 -4.03 7.76 0.55
CA TYR A 80 -2.76 7.85 -0.20
C TYR A 80 -2.97 7.97 -1.71
N GLU A 81 -4.22 8.08 -2.18
CA GLU A 81 -4.49 8.19 -3.62
C GLU A 81 -3.80 9.39 -4.27
N ASP A 82 -3.59 10.48 -3.53
CA ASP A 82 -2.87 11.66 -4.02
C ASP A 82 -1.39 11.39 -4.30
N LYS A 83 -0.83 10.34 -3.72
CA LYS A 83 0.57 9.96 -3.90
C LYS A 83 0.73 8.91 -4.99
N CYS A 84 -0.35 8.34 -5.49
CA CYS A 84 -0.32 7.20 -6.39
C CYS A 84 0.26 7.52 -7.76
N TYR A 85 1.17 6.67 -8.21
CA TYR A 85 1.70 6.71 -9.57
C TYR A 85 0.83 5.80 -10.44
N TRP A 86 -0.29 6.34 -10.90
CA TRP A 86 -1.31 5.60 -11.62
C TRP A 86 -0.76 4.88 -12.86
N GLY A 87 0.27 5.44 -13.49
CA GLY A 87 0.93 4.81 -14.63
C GLY A 87 1.60 3.48 -14.33
N LYS A 88 1.83 3.16 -13.07
CA LYS A 88 2.42 1.88 -12.65
C LYS A 88 1.42 0.73 -12.67
N LEU A 89 0.12 1.03 -12.68
CA LEU A 89 -0.91 -0.01 -12.66
C LEU A 89 -1.00 -0.67 -14.04
N THR A 90 -0.94 -2.00 -14.05
CA THR A 90 -1.19 -2.80 -15.26
C THR A 90 -2.68 -2.95 -15.48
N GLY A 91 -3.09 -3.53 -16.62
CA GLY A 91 -4.50 -3.84 -16.85
C GLY A 91 -5.11 -4.72 -15.77
N GLY A 92 -4.38 -5.74 -15.32
CA GLY A 92 -4.81 -6.61 -14.23
C GLY A 92 -4.97 -5.86 -12.90
N ASP A 93 -4.04 -4.94 -12.61
CA ASP A 93 -4.11 -4.10 -11.41
C ASP A 93 -5.36 -3.23 -11.43
N TRP A 94 -5.65 -2.61 -12.59
CA TRP A 94 -6.86 -1.81 -12.74
C TRP A 94 -8.13 -2.63 -12.54
N ALA A 95 -8.17 -3.84 -13.11
CA ALA A 95 -9.33 -4.71 -12.93
C ALA A 95 -9.54 -5.04 -11.45
N ASP A 96 -8.49 -5.41 -10.73
CA ASP A 96 -8.57 -5.70 -9.29
C ASP A 96 -9.07 -4.49 -8.49
N LEU A 97 -8.53 -3.31 -8.78
CA LEU A 97 -8.91 -2.10 -8.07
C LEU A 97 -10.38 -1.74 -8.33
N LEU A 98 -10.83 -1.81 -9.58
CA LEU A 98 -12.20 -1.46 -9.95
C LEU A 98 -13.24 -2.43 -9.41
N ILE A 99 -12.89 -3.71 -9.30
CA ILE A 99 -13.78 -4.72 -8.69
C ILE A 99 -14.13 -4.33 -7.25
N GLU A 100 -13.13 -3.88 -6.49
CA GLU A 100 -13.32 -3.51 -5.08
C GLU A 100 -13.80 -2.08 -4.88
N LYS A 101 -13.32 -1.13 -5.68
CA LYS A 101 -13.57 0.30 -5.53
C LYS A 101 -13.90 0.95 -6.88
N GLN A 102 -15.17 0.91 -7.27
CA GLN A 102 -15.63 1.47 -8.54
C GLN A 102 -15.29 2.95 -8.70
N LYS A 103 -15.13 3.69 -7.62
CA LYS A 103 -14.83 5.14 -7.68
C LYS A 103 -13.56 5.47 -8.47
N TYR A 104 -12.65 4.52 -8.62
CA TYR A 104 -11.40 4.74 -9.37
C TYR A 104 -11.58 4.65 -10.88
N GLU A 105 -12.79 4.41 -11.38
CA GLU A 105 -13.06 4.37 -12.84
C GLU A 105 -12.66 5.67 -13.52
N VAL A 106 -12.76 6.81 -12.83
CA VAL A 106 -12.39 8.12 -13.38
C VAL A 106 -10.88 8.27 -13.61
N LYS A 107 -10.07 7.44 -12.96
CA LYS A 107 -8.61 7.44 -13.10
C LYS A 107 -8.10 6.37 -14.05
N CYS A 108 -8.96 5.42 -14.41
CA CYS A 108 -8.54 4.21 -15.12
C CYS A 108 -8.03 4.48 -16.53
N ASP A 109 -6.87 3.88 -16.84
CA ASP A 109 -6.38 3.83 -18.21
C ASP A 109 -6.94 2.56 -18.86
N TRP A 110 -8.11 2.70 -19.48
CA TRP A 110 -8.87 1.59 -20.05
C TRP A 110 -8.10 0.86 -21.15
N GLU A 111 -7.20 1.54 -21.84
CA GLU A 111 -6.42 0.95 -22.91
C GLU A 111 -5.46 -0.14 -22.42
N LYS A 112 -5.11 -0.12 -21.14
CA LYS A 112 -4.22 -1.14 -20.57
C LYS A 112 -4.90 -2.48 -20.34
N LEU A 113 -6.23 -2.53 -20.31
CA LEU A 113 -6.95 -3.77 -20.06
C LEU A 113 -6.92 -4.66 -21.28
N SER A 114 -6.39 -5.87 -21.11
CA SER A 114 -6.44 -6.92 -22.15
C SER A 114 -7.84 -7.52 -22.17
N GLU A 115 -8.12 -8.37 -23.17
CA GLU A 115 -9.39 -9.09 -23.25
C GLU A 115 -9.64 -9.89 -21.97
N ALA A 116 -8.60 -10.57 -21.45
CA ALA A 116 -8.71 -11.34 -20.21
C ALA A 116 -9.02 -10.44 -19.02
N ASP A 117 -8.42 -9.25 -18.96
CA ASP A 117 -8.69 -8.28 -17.89
C ASP A 117 -10.14 -7.81 -17.94
N TRP A 118 -10.64 -7.52 -19.13
CA TRP A 118 -12.04 -7.13 -19.33
C TRP A 118 -13.00 -8.24 -18.91
N ASP A 119 -12.72 -9.50 -19.29
CA ASP A 119 -13.55 -10.64 -18.92
C ASP A 119 -13.62 -10.77 -17.40
N TYR A 120 -12.49 -10.65 -16.73
CA TYR A 120 -12.41 -10.72 -15.28
C TYR A 120 -13.19 -9.59 -14.62
N LEU A 121 -13.01 -8.35 -15.09
CA LEU A 121 -13.71 -7.19 -14.54
C LEU A 121 -15.22 -7.33 -14.72
N LEU A 122 -15.67 -7.69 -15.92
CA LEU A 122 -17.09 -7.81 -16.23
C LEU A 122 -17.78 -8.96 -15.51
N TYR A 123 -17.04 -10.00 -15.19
CA TYR A 123 -17.57 -11.10 -14.38
C TYR A 123 -18.05 -10.61 -13.02
N TYR A 124 -17.26 -9.76 -12.36
CA TYR A 124 -17.58 -9.22 -11.04
C TYR A 124 -18.36 -7.91 -11.08
N ARG A 125 -18.20 -7.14 -12.14
CA ARG A 125 -18.83 -5.82 -12.30
C ARG A 125 -19.42 -5.65 -13.71
N PRO A 126 -20.56 -6.30 -14.00
CA PRO A 126 -21.15 -6.24 -15.35
C PRO A 126 -21.52 -4.82 -15.84
N GLN A 127 -21.67 -3.87 -14.92
CA GLN A 127 -22.03 -2.49 -15.25
C GLN A 127 -20.96 -1.75 -16.05
N PHE A 128 -19.75 -2.27 -16.12
CA PHE A 128 -18.68 -1.65 -16.92
C PHE A 128 -18.74 -1.99 -18.42
N LYS A 129 -19.72 -2.71 -18.84
CA LYS A 129 -19.89 -3.05 -20.26
C LYS A 129 -19.96 -1.80 -21.14
#